data_cfe26dcbce3d724d5f17cf82f2faea58
#
_entry.id   cfe26dcbce3d724d5f17cf82f2faea58
#
_cell.length_a   1.000
_cell.length_b   1.000
_cell.length_c   1.000
_cell.angle_alpha   90.00
_cell.angle_beta   90.00
_cell.angle_gamma   90.00
#
_symmetry.space_group_name_H-M   'P 1'
#
loop_
_entity.id
_entity.type
_entity.pdbx_description
1 polymer ?
#
loop_
_entity_poly.entity_id
_entity_poly.type
_entity_poly.pdbx_seq_one_letter_code
_entity_poly.pdbx_strand_id
1 'polypeptide(L)'
;MAEKKTVVRVHFMNTSSKAFAIDTNASTTALRDLIIERINLKEHRCFFIFEKKDDMERCLEPDDKPVEILKSWDGEAKKKGGEEPIFLFKKKIFLKDDDKEMDDPTARDLVYQQAVSDVTASVYPCSVPDAIKLAGLQMHVTYGDHNPQIHVPGFLTKSASSNLKSFVPKQLYQSKKSSEWESLILKEHARLAGKQSVEDAKLDYLTIVKSSNLYGTTFFPPCRSLGNRNVPGKVIIGVNYEGICLLKPKNKELISEHLFTEICSWASSSGTFAFEFGNQAESQKYTFETKQGSIIASTIQTYIDILVQMLKNGDDDDEETDSVTYSSEISATV
;
A
#
# COMPACT_ATOMS: atom_id res chain seq x y z
N MET A 1 24.62 -33.12 -4.29
CA MET A 1 23.86 -32.82 -5.52
C MET A 1 23.79 -31.28 -5.62
N ALA A 2 24.09 -30.70 -6.78
CA ALA A 2 23.96 -29.26 -6.93
C ALA A 2 22.48 -28.90 -6.76
N GLU A 3 22.17 -27.99 -5.83
CA GLU A 3 20.83 -27.48 -5.63
C GLU A 3 20.36 -26.76 -6.90
N LYS A 4 19.23 -27.15 -7.42
CA LYS A 4 18.67 -26.59 -8.65
C LYS A 4 18.08 -25.21 -8.35
N LYS A 5 18.78 -24.13 -8.78
CA LYS A 5 18.29 -22.76 -8.65
C LYS A 5 17.32 -22.40 -9.75
N THR A 6 16.27 -21.70 -9.38
CA THR A 6 15.26 -21.13 -10.29
C THR A 6 15.32 -19.62 -10.23
N VAL A 7 15.18 -18.96 -11.37
CA VAL A 7 15.15 -17.49 -11.44
C VAL A 7 13.74 -16.98 -11.21
N VAL A 8 13.55 -16.19 -10.18
CA VAL A 8 12.31 -15.50 -9.86
C VAL A 8 12.50 -14.01 -10.14
N ARG A 9 11.59 -13.42 -10.90
CA ARG A 9 11.58 -11.97 -11.19
C ARG A 9 10.64 -11.26 -10.24
N VAL A 10 11.15 -10.23 -9.56
CA VAL A 10 10.38 -9.40 -8.64
C VAL A 10 10.33 -7.98 -9.18
N HIS A 11 9.12 -7.42 -9.25
CA HIS A 11 8.84 -6.07 -9.71
C HIS A 11 8.74 -5.10 -8.54
N PHE A 12 8.97 -3.82 -8.83
CA PHE A 12 8.84 -2.71 -7.89
C PHE A 12 7.77 -1.72 -8.41
N MET A 13 7.31 -0.82 -7.55
CA MET A 13 6.22 0.12 -7.88
C MET A 13 6.56 1.09 -9.02
N ASN A 14 7.84 1.28 -9.33
CA ASN A 14 8.33 2.08 -10.47
C ASN A 14 8.40 1.31 -11.80
N THR A 15 7.73 0.15 -11.88
CA THR A 15 7.76 -0.74 -13.04
C THR A 15 9.12 -1.42 -13.34
N SER A 16 10.18 -1.10 -12.59
CA SER A 16 11.45 -1.83 -12.68
C SER A 16 11.32 -3.24 -12.10
N SER A 17 12.25 -4.13 -12.46
CA SER A 17 12.27 -5.48 -11.90
C SER A 17 13.71 -5.96 -11.72
N LYS A 18 13.90 -6.89 -10.78
CA LYS A 18 15.16 -7.59 -10.56
C LYS A 18 14.91 -9.10 -10.56
N ALA A 19 15.91 -9.84 -11.06
CA ALA A 19 15.89 -11.31 -11.09
C ALA A 19 16.73 -11.87 -9.94
N PHE A 20 16.19 -12.88 -9.25
CA PHE A 20 16.81 -13.55 -8.10
C PHE A 20 16.91 -15.05 -8.37
N ALA A 21 18.09 -15.63 -8.22
CA ALA A 21 18.29 -17.07 -8.32
C ALA A 21 18.13 -17.70 -6.93
N ILE A 22 17.04 -18.40 -6.69
CA ILE A 22 16.71 -19.04 -5.41
C ILE A 22 16.59 -20.56 -5.56
N ASP A 23 16.72 -21.27 -4.47
CA ASP A 23 16.48 -22.70 -4.44
C ASP A 23 15.01 -23.02 -4.68
N THR A 24 14.73 -24.12 -5.34
CA THR A 24 13.35 -24.50 -5.71
C THR A 24 12.40 -24.55 -4.51
N ASN A 25 12.93 -24.90 -3.32
CA ASN A 25 12.17 -24.99 -2.08
C ASN A 25 12.33 -23.77 -1.17
N ALA A 26 12.96 -22.68 -1.65
CA ALA A 26 13.14 -21.48 -0.85
C ALA A 26 11.79 -20.87 -0.44
N SER A 27 11.72 -20.38 0.79
CA SER A 27 10.54 -19.70 1.33
C SER A 27 10.44 -18.25 0.82
N THR A 28 9.28 -17.66 0.99
CA THR A 28 9.08 -16.20 0.76
C THR A 28 10.03 -15.39 1.62
N THR A 29 10.26 -15.79 2.87
CA THR A 29 11.23 -15.12 3.76
C THR A 29 12.62 -15.10 3.13
N ALA A 30 13.11 -16.24 2.65
CA ALA A 30 14.43 -16.32 2.02
C ALA A 30 14.54 -15.43 0.76
N LEU A 31 13.49 -15.37 -0.08
CA LEU A 31 13.45 -14.46 -1.22
C LEU A 31 13.43 -12.98 -0.77
N ARG A 32 12.64 -12.66 0.26
CA ARG A 32 12.56 -11.31 0.83
C ARG A 32 13.92 -10.84 1.34
N ASP A 33 14.64 -11.67 2.06
CA ASP A 33 15.97 -11.35 2.59
C ASP A 33 16.98 -11.07 1.47
N LEU A 34 16.96 -11.87 0.41
CA LEU A 34 17.78 -11.63 -0.79
C LEU A 34 17.43 -10.31 -1.50
N ILE A 35 16.14 -9.92 -1.53
CA ILE A 35 15.73 -8.62 -2.09
C ILE A 35 16.30 -7.50 -1.24
N ILE A 36 16.09 -7.56 0.08
CA ILE A 36 16.54 -6.56 1.06
C ILE A 36 18.06 -6.33 0.94
N GLU A 37 18.83 -7.41 0.95
CA GLU A 37 20.28 -7.34 0.77
C GLU A 37 20.66 -6.72 -0.58
N ARG A 38 20.03 -7.17 -1.67
CA ARG A 38 20.36 -6.74 -3.04
C ARG A 38 20.08 -5.28 -3.31
N ILE A 39 19.10 -4.67 -2.64
CA ILE A 39 18.75 -3.24 -2.79
C ILE A 39 19.30 -2.39 -1.64
N ASN A 40 20.01 -3.01 -0.68
CA ASN A 40 20.53 -2.34 0.52
C ASN A 40 19.43 -1.59 1.30
N LEU A 41 18.29 -2.26 1.54
CA LEU A 41 17.17 -1.71 2.29
C LEU A 41 17.41 -1.94 3.78
N LYS A 42 17.64 -0.88 4.55
CA LYS A 42 17.89 -0.94 6.00
C LYS A 42 16.58 -1.07 6.77
N GLU A 43 15.66 -0.17 6.50
CA GLU A 43 14.32 -0.14 7.12
C GLU A 43 13.34 -1.01 6.33
N HIS A 44 13.38 -2.31 6.55
CA HIS A 44 12.69 -3.31 5.71
C HIS A 44 11.46 -3.97 6.36
N ARG A 45 11.21 -3.71 7.66
CA ARG A 45 10.17 -4.42 8.47
C ARG A 45 8.79 -4.40 7.81
N CYS A 46 8.42 -3.28 7.21
CA CYS A 46 7.11 -3.04 6.64
C CYS A 46 6.96 -3.43 5.16
N PHE A 47 8.03 -3.99 4.53
CA PHE A 47 8.03 -4.35 3.11
C PHE A 47 7.85 -5.85 2.91
N PHE A 48 6.97 -6.24 2.00
CA PHE A 48 6.56 -7.62 1.75
C PHE A 48 6.50 -7.93 0.26
N ILE A 49 6.44 -9.22 -0.07
CA ILE A 49 6.27 -9.70 -1.44
C ILE A 49 4.79 -10.01 -1.65
N PHE A 50 4.25 -9.54 -2.77
CA PHE A 50 2.88 -9.81 -3.18
C PHE A 50 2.88 -10.61 -4.48
N GLU A 51 1.93 -11.52 -4.62
CA GLU A 51 1.47 -12.04 -5.89
C GLU A 51 0.42 -11.07 -6.44
N LYS A 52 0.66 -10.53 -7.63
CA LYS A 52 -0.32 -9.71 -8.34
C LYS A 52 -0.79 -10.46 -9.59
N LYS A 53 -2.10 -10.60 -9.71
CA LYS A 53 -2.77 -11.33 -10.77
C LYS A 53 -4.01 -10.56 -11.20
N ASP A 54 -3.97 -9.98 -12.38
CA ASP A 54 -4.96 -9.00 -12.85
C ASP A 54 -5.09 -7.82 -11.82
N ASP A 55 -6.30 -7.56 -11.33
CA ASP A 55 -6.58 -6.53 -10.31
C ASP A 55 -6.46 -7.05 -8.86
N MET A 56 -6.04 -8.31 -8.66
CA MET A 56 -5.94 -8.90 -7.33
C MET A 56 -4.49 -8.98 -6.87
N GLU A 57 -4.28 -8.57 -5.63
CA GLU A 57 -2.99 -8.66 -4.95
C GLU A 57 -3.15 -9.48 -3.66
N ARG A 58 -2.26 -10.46 -3.46
CA ARG A 58 -2.15 -11.27 -2.27
C ARG A 58 -0.74 -11.14 -1.69
N CYS A 59 -0.63 -10.73 -0.43
CA CYS A 59 0.65 -10.81 0.27
C CYS A 59 1.03 -12.28 0.42
N LEU A 60 2.27 -12.62 0.10
CA LEU A 60 2.78 -13.97 0.33
C LEU A 60 3.02 -14.19 1.82
N GLU A 61 2.65 -15.37 2.30
CA GLU A 61 2.96 -15.78 3.66
C GLU A 61 4.45 -16.18 3.77
N PRO A 62 5.07 -16.09 4.96
CA PRO A 62 6.49 -16.36 5.17
C PRO A 62 6.96 -17.70 4.60
N ASP A 63 6.14 -18.73 4.74
CA ASP A 63 6.44 -20.13 4.33
C ASP A 63 5.97 -20.48 2.92
N ASP A 64 5.26 -19.58 2.23
CA ASP A 64 4.90 -19.76 0.81
C ASP A 64 6.16 -20.06 -0.01
N LYS A 65 6.00 -20.84 -1.08
CA LYS A 65 7.09 -21.23 -1.99
C LYS A 65 6.99 -20.48 -3.31
N PRO A 66 7.75 -19.37 -3.50
CA PRO A 66 7.64 -18.54 -4.71
C PRO A 66 7.82 -19.30 -6.01
N VAL A 67 8.68 -20.34 -6.02
CA VAL A 67 8.89 -21.17 -7.22
C VAL A 67 7.68 -22.04 -7.54
N GLU A 68 6.95 -22.53 -6.54
CA GLU A 68 5.71 -23.30 -6.76
C GLU A 68 4.59 -22.39 -7.27
N ILE A 69 4.48 -21.19 -6.71
CA ILE A 69 3.54 -20.17 -7.16
C ILE A 69 3.84 -19.80 -8.63
N LEU A 70 5.10 -19.53 -8.96
CA LEU A 70 5.52 -19.23 -10.33
C LEU A 70 5.12 -20.36 -11.31
N LYS A 71 5.32 -21.62 -10.93
CA LYS A 71 4.91 -22.78 -11.76
C LYS A 71 3.39 -22.87 -11.93
N SER A 72 2.61 -22.46 -10.93
CA SER A 72 1.15 -22.48 -11.03
C SER A 72 0.64 -21.48 -12.09
N TRP A 73 1.37 -20.41 -12.35
CA TRP A 73 1.01 -19.40 -13.36
C TRP A 73 1.12 -19.93 -14.80
N ASP A 74 2.10 -20.80 -15.08
CA ASP A 74 2.34 -21.36 -16.44
C ASP A 74 1.11 -22.07 -17.01
N GLY A 75 0.25 -22.63 -16.17
CA GLY A 75 -0.99 -23.30 -16.55
C GLY A 75 -2.17 -22.38 -16.79
N GLU A 76 -2.18 -21.20 -16.14
CA GLU A 76 -3.32 -20.29 -16.12
C GLU A 76 -3.20 -19.13 -17.14
N ALA A 77 -2.01 -18.56 -17.32
CA ALA A 77 -1.74 -17.47 -18.25
C ALA A 77 -2.11 -17.82 -19.70
N LYS A 78 -1.90 -19.09 -20.08
CA LYS A 78 -2.26 -19.60 -21.42
C LYS A 78 -3.76 -19.72 -21.66
N LYS A 79 -4.60 -19.64 -20.62
CA LYS A 79 -6.05 -19.88 -20.75
C LYS A 79 -6.90 -18.62 -20.88
N LYS A 80 -6.41 -17.41 -20.54
CA LYS A 80 -7.29 -16.24 -20.34
C LYS A 80 -6.95 -14.97 -21.12
N GLY A 81 -5.80 -14.85 -21.77
CA GLY A 81 -5.43 -13.59 -22.45
C GLY A 81 -5.32 -12.37 -21.48
N GLY A 82 -5.17 -12.60 -20.17
CA GLY A 82 -4.94 -11.61 -19.12
C GLY A 82 -3.47 -11.18 -19.01
N GLU A 83 -3.19 -10.22 -18.14
CA GLU A 83 -1.82 -9.84 -17.82
C GLU A 83 -1.10 -11.03 -17.14
N GLU A 84 0.19 -11.20 -17.43
CA GLU A 84 0.98 -12.22 -16.74
C GLU A 84 1.08 -11.88 -15.25
N PRO A 85 0.86 -12.87 -14.35
CA PRO A 85 1.04 -12.65 -12.93
C PRO A 85 2.48 -12.24 -12.61
N ILE A 86 2.66 -11.41 -11.60
CA ILE A 86 3.98 -10.93 -11.17
C ILE A 86 4.14 -11.04 -9.66
N PHE A 87 5.39 -11.16 -9.20
CA PHE A 87 5.75 -10.83 -7.83
C PHE A 87 6.05 -9.34 -7.73
N LEU A 88 5.49 -8.70 -6.71
CA LEU A 88 5.64 -7.27 -6.46
C LEU A 88 6.18 -7.05 -5.05
N PHE A 89 7.28 -6.32 -4.91
CA PHE A 89 7.84 -5.95 -3.62
C PHE A 89 7.41 -4.52 -3.28
N LYS A 90 6.69 -4.37 -2.17
CA LYS A 90 6.16 -3.08 -1.73
C LYS A 90 5.89 -3.03 -0.23
N LYS A 91 5.68 -1.82 0.30
CA LYS A 91 5.24 -1.60 1.68
C LYS A 91 3.82 -2.11 1.86
N LYS A 92 3.59 -2.94 2.90
CA LYS A 92 2.29 -3.45 3.33
C LYS A 92 1.79 -2.72 4.55
N ILE A 93 2.68 -2.47 5.51
CA ILE A 93 2.36 -1.94 6.82
C ILE A 93 2.82 -0.47 6.88
N PHE A 94 1.89 0.40 7.24
CA PHE A 94 2.13 1.83 7.37
C PHE A 94 1.93 2.18 8.83
N LEU A 95 3.01 2.56 9.51
CA LEU A 95 2.99 2.92 10.92
C LEU A 95 2.88 4.44 11.06
N LYS A 96 2.46 4.90 12.24
CA LYS A 96 2.34 6.33 12.53
C LYS A 96 3.71 7.01 12.51
N ASP A 97 4.69 6.36 13.15
CA ASP A 97 6.07 6.83 13.23
C ASP A 97 6.93 6.03 12.25
N ASP A 98 7.11 6.56 11.06
CA ASP A 98 7.94 5.98 10.01
C ASP A 98 9.18 6.85 9.68
N ASP A 99 9.63 7.67 10.63
CA ASP A 99 10.76 8.61 10.46
C ASP A 99 12.05 7.86 10.07
N LYS A 100 12.33 6.71 10.70
CA LYS A 100 13.49 5.88 10.34
C LYS A 100 13.46 5.40 8.90
N GLU A 101 12.28 5.11 8.35
CA GLU A 101 12.13 4.80 6.92
C GLU A 101 12.43 6.00 6.04
N MET A 102 12.10 7.20 6.50
CA MET A 102 12.40 8.43 5.75
C MET A 102 13.88 8.77 5.77
N ASP A 103 14.62 8.33 6.78
CA ASP A 103 16.07 8.48 6.85
C ASP A 103 16.83 7.47 5.96
N ASP A 104 16.23 6.31 5.64
CA ASP A 104 16.79 5.36 4.67
C ASP A 104 16.44 5.79 3.23
N PRO A 105 17.42 6.21 2.41
CA PRO A 105 17.16 6.65 1.04
C PRO A 105 16.47 5.60 0.17
N THR A 106 16.77 4.31 0.39
CA THR A 106 16.15 3.20 -0.36
C THR A 106 14.69 3.03 0.04
N ALA A 107 14.40 3.03 1.34
CA ALA A 107 13.04 2.95 1.82
C ALA A 107 12.21 4.15 1.36
N ARG A 108 12.74 5.37 1.53
CA ARG A 108 12.11 6.62 1.08
C ARG A 108 11.76 6.58 -0.40
N ASP A 109 12.67 6.11 -1.27
CA ASP A 109 12.41 6.00 -2.70
C ASP A 109 11.30 4.99 -3.01
N LEU A 110 11.32 3.81 -2.37
CA LEU A 110 10.26 2.80 -2.53
C LEU A 110 8.89 3.32 -2.07
N VAL A 111 8.83 4.01 -0.92
CA VAL A 111 7.59 4.59 -0.38
C VAL A 111 7.08 5.71 -1.29
N TYR A 112 7.97 6.58 -1.78
CA TYR A 112 7.62 7.63 -2.74
C TYR A 112 7.00 7.03 -4.02
N GLN A 113 7.64 6.03 -4.59
CA GLN A 113 7.15 5.40 -5.83
C GLN A 113 5.81 4.69 -5.63
N GLN A 114 5.61 4.04 -4.48
CA GLN A 114 4.33 3.48 -4.11
C GLN A 114 3.26 4.58 -3.95
N ALA A 115 3.59 5.68 -3.27
CA ALA A 115 2.67 6.81 -3.11
C ALA A 115 2.27 7.42 -4.47
N VAL A 116 3.20 7.57 -5.42
CA VAL A 116 2.90 8.02 -6.79
C VAL A 116 1.92 7.06 -7.48
N SER A 117 2.18 5.75 -7.39
CA SER A 117 1.29 4.73 -7.97
C SER A 117 -0.11 4.77 -7.33
N ASP A 118 -0.19 4.85 -6.01
CA ASP A 118 -1.45 4.87 -5.27
C ASP A 118 -2.27 6.14 -5.56
N VAL A 119 -1.63 7.30 -5.62
CA VAL A 119 -2.28 8.58 -5.98
C VAL A 119 -2.82 8.53 -7.41
N THR A 120 -2.01 8.11 -8.36
CA THR A 120 -2.42 8.06 -9.78
C THR A 120 -3.51 7.01 -10.03
N ALA A 121 -3.46 5.87 -9.32
CA ALA A 121 -4.52 4.86 -9.32
C ALA A 121 -5.79 5.29 -8.55
N SER A 122 -5.76 6.43 -7.85
CA SER A 122 -6.84 6.92 -6.97
C SER A 122 -7.17 5.94 -5.83
N VAL A 123 -6.15 5.34 -5.24
CA VAL A 123 -6.30 4.50 -4.04
C VAL A 123 -6.84 5.36 -2.90
N TYR A 124 -6.33 6.58 -2.75
CA TYR A 124 -6.82 7.58 -1.78
C TYR A 124 -7.64 8.66 -2.47
N PRO A 125 -8.66 9.24 -1.79
CA PRO A 125 -9.29 10.47 -2.24
C PRO A 125 -8.26 11.60 -2.35
N CYS A 126 -8.30 12.35 -3.44
CA CYS A 126 -7.39 13.46 -3.68
C CYS A 126 -8.17 14.68 -4.19
N SER A 127 -7.88 15.86 -3.64
CA SER A 127 -8.47 17.11 -4.14
C SER A 127 -7.76 17.58 -5.43
N VAL A 128 -8.44 18.37 -6.25
CA VAL A 128 -7.83 18.93 -7.46
C VAL A 128 -6.60 19.82 -7.14
N PRO A 129 -6.63 20.70 -6.11
CA PRO A 129 -5.43 21.44 -5.72
C PRO A 129 -4.25 20.56 -5.31
N ASP A 130 -4.49 19.51 -4.52
CA ASP A 130 -3.42 18.59 -4.10
C ASP A 130 -2.90 17.76 -5.26
N ALA A 131 -3.77 17.31 -6.17
CA ALA A 131 -3.35 16.63 -7.39
C ALA A 131 -2.40 17.47 -8.25
N ILE A 132 -2.63 18.78 -8.34
CA ILE A 132 -1.76 19.71 -9.07
C ILE A 132 -0.41 19.85 -8.37
N LYS A 133 -0.39 20.02 -7.04
CA LYS A 133 0.84 20.10 -6.24
C LYS A 133 1.66 18.81 -6.35
N LEU A 134 1.02 17.67 -6.15
CA LEU A 134 1.64 16.34 -6.26
C LEU A 134 2.23 16.12 -7.65
N ALA A 135 1.49 16.47 -8.71
CA ALA A 135 1.99 16.36 -10.08
C ALA A 135 3.17 17.28 -10.36
N GLY A 136 3.18 18.51 -9.81
CA GLY A 136 4.33 19.41 -9.90
C GLY A 136 5.58 18.88 -9.23
N LEU A 137 5.44 18.34 -8.01
CA LEU A 137 6.52 17.66 -7.28
C LEU A 137 7.02 16.43 -8.04
N GLN A 138 6.12 15.59 -8.56
CA GLN A 138 6.47 14.43 -9.37
C GLN A 138 7.21 14.83 -10.65
N MET A 139 6.82 15.93 -11.30
CA MET A 139 7.55 16.50 -12.45
C MET A 139 8.99 16.86 -12.07
N HIS A 140 9.17 17.54 -10.91
CA HIS A 140 10.49 17.90 -10.41
C HIS A 140 11.36 16.68 -10.11
N VAL A 141 10.81 15.65 -9.48
CA VAL A 141 11.51 14.37 -9.23
C VAL A 141 11.89 13.67 -10.53
N THR A 142 11.01 13.70 -11.55
CA THR A 142 11.18 12.93 -12.79
C THR A 142 12.09 13.63 -13.79
N TYR A 143 11.99 14.96 -13.92
CA TYR A 143 12.64 15.73 -14.99
C TYR A 143 13.60 16.81 -14.46
N GLY A 144 13.74 16.94 -13.12
CA GLY A 144 14.55 18.00 -12.51
C GLY A 144 13.86 19.37 -12.55
N ASP A 145 14.65 20.41 -12.47
CA ASP A 145 14.17 21.80 -12.50
C ASP A 145 13.43 22.13 -13.79
N HIS A 146 12.45 23.03 -13.65
CA HIS A 146 11.69 23.50 -14.80
C HIS A 146 12.59 24.26 -15.79
N ASN A 147 12.63 23.76 -17.03
CA ASN A 147 13.29 24.42 -18.15
C ASN A 147 12.24 25.01 -19.11
N PRO A 148 12.13 26.34 -19.25
CA PRO A 148 11.12 26.98 -20.09
C PRO A 148 11.22 26.64 -21.58
N GLN A 149 12.37 26.11 -22.07
CA GLN A 149 12.56 25.71 -23.44
C GLN A 149 12.09 24.27 -23.70
N ILE A 150 12.03 23.43 -22.67
CA ILE A 150 11.68 22.01 -22.75
C ILE A 150 10.26 21.78 -22.25
N HIS A 151 9.94 22.32 -21.07
CA HIS A 151 8.65 22.10 -20.38
C HIS A 151 7.58 23.10 -20.89
N VAL A 152 7.30 23.00 -22.18
CA VAL A 152 6.32 23.84 -22.89
C VAL A 152 4.98 23.12 -23.06
N PRO A 153 3.87 23.82 -23.39
CA PRO A 153 2.59 23.20 -23.69
C PRO A 153 2.72 22.09 -24.74
N GLY A 154 2.23 20.91 -24.43
CA GLY A 154 2.39 19.68 -25.22
C GLY A 154 3.43 18.70 -24.64
N PHE A 155 4.22 19.11 -23.67
CA PHE A 155 5.24 18.25 -23.04
C PHE A 155 4.64 16.96 -22.43
N LEU A 156 3.54 17.09 -21.66
CA LEU A 156 2.86 15.94 -21.05
C LEU A 156 1.79 15.30 -21.94
N THR A 157 1.26 16.04 -22.92
CA THR A 157 0.11 15.59 -23.72
C THR A 157 0.47 15.09 -25.11
N LYS A 158 1.61 15.50 -25.66
CA LYS A 158 2.02 15.19 -27.04
C LYS A 158 3.36 14.48 -27.16
N SER A 159 4.19 14.52 -26.13
CA SER A 159 5.50 13.85 -26.14
C SER A 159 5.32 12.33 -25.99
N ALA A 160 6.07 11.57 -26.78
CA ALA A 160 6.11 10.10 -26.65
C ALA A 160 6.77 9.62 -25.35
N SER A 161 7.59 10.48 -24.72
CA SER A 161 8.33 10.16 -23.48
C SER A 161 7.59 10.52 -22.20
N SER A 162 6.43 11.17 -22.29
CA SER A 162 5.66 11.60 -21.13
C SER A 162 4.16 11.33 -21.31
N ASN A 163 3.49 11.00 -20.23
CA ASN A 163 2.07 10.65 -20.25
C ASN A 163 1.36 11.37 -19.10
N LEU A 164 0.47 12.32 -19.43
CA LEU A 164 -0.32 13.06 -18.45
C LEU A 164 -1.05 12.15 -17.45
N LYS A 165 -1.50 10.97 -17.88
CA LYS A 165 -2.18 10.00 -16.99
C LYS A 165 -1.30 9.47 -15.86
N SER A 166 0.03 9.53 -16.01
CA SER A 166 0.96 9.14 -14.96
C SER A 166 1.14 10.22 -13.87
N PHE A 167 0.56 11.40 -14.05
CA PHE A 167 0.68 12.54 -13.14
C PHE A 167 -0.67 12.93 -12.51
N VAL A 168 -1.79 12.49 -13.08
CA VAL A 168 -3.12 12.91 -12.64
C VAL A 168 -3.90 11.71 -12.11
N PRO A 169 -4.50 11.80 -10.90
CA PRO A 169 -5.32 10.74 -10.35
C PRO A 169 -6.45 10.34 -11.31
N LYS A 170 -6.63 9.03 -11.50
CA LYS A 170 -7.60 8.45 -12.45
C LYS A 170 -9.01 9.02 -12.30
N GLN A 171 -9.47 9.20 -11.07
CA GLN A 171 -10.81 9.74 -10.79
C GLN A 171 -10.96 11.21 -11.17
N LEU A 172 -9.86 11.98 -11.14
CA LEU A 172 -9.86 13.41 -11.46
C LEU A 172 -9.58 13.70 -12.94
N TYR A 173 -9.06 12.72 -13.69
CA TYR A 173 -8.61 12.93 -15.06
C TYR A 173 -9.66 13.58 -15.97
N GLN A 174 -10.92 13.19 -15.80
CA GLN A 174 -12.05 13.72 -16.60
C GLN A 174 -12.59 15.07 -16.09
N SER A 175 -12.14 15.56 -14.93
CA SER A 175 -12.65 16.81 -14.34
C SER A 175 -12.18 18.07 -15.07
N LYS A 176 -11.14 17.94 -15.91
CA LYS A 176 -10.55 19.03 -16.71
C LYS A 176 -10.07 18.50 -18.07
N LYS A 177 -9.92 19.42 -19.05
CA LYS A 177 -9.27 19.11 -20.32
C LYS A 177 -7.79 18.78 -20.10
N SER A 178 -7.22 17.88 -20.92
CA SER A 178 -5.80 17.50 -20.82
C SER A 178 -4.85 18.70 -20.90
N SER A 179 -5.15 19.68 -21.76
CA SER A 179 -4.35 20.92 -21.87
C SER A 179 -4.45 21.83 -20.64
N GLU A 180 -5.59 21.81 -19.94
CA GLU A 180 -5.75 22.55 -18.68
C GLU A 180 -4.96 21.90 -17.55
N TRP A 181 -5.05 20.55 -17.41
CA TRP A 181 -4.23 19.81 -16.47
C TRP A 181 -2.74 20.07 -16.69
N GLU A 182 -2.28 19.94 -17.91
CA GLU A 182 -0.89 20.19 -18.27
C GLU A 182 -0.43 21.60 -17.91
N SER A 183 -1.21 22.62 -18.26
CA SER A 183 -0.90 24.02 -17.93
C SER A 183 -0.75 24.25 -16.43
N LEU A 184 -1.65 23.69 -15.61
CA LEU A 184 -1.60 23.80 -14.16
C LEU A 184 -0.39 23.08 -13.56
N ILE A 185 -0.07 21.89 -14.06
CA ILE A 185 1.08 21.08 -13.61
C ILE A 185 2.39 21.79 -13.98
N LEU A 186 2.54 22.27 -15.21
CA LEU A 186 3.73 22.99 -15.65
C LEU A 186 3.95 24.29 -14.86
N LYS A 187 2.87 25.00 -14.53
CA LYS A 187 2.93 26.19 -13.66
C LYS A 187 3.41 25.85 -12.25
N GLU A 188 2.91 24.77 -11.68
CA GLU A 188 3.35 24.30 -10.35
C GLU A 188 4.80 23.82 -10.38
N HIS A 189 5.21 23.07 -11.40
CA HIS A 189 6.60 22.67 -11.61
C HIS A 189 7.55 23.88 -11.72
N ALA A 190 7.15 24.92 -12.48
CA ALA A 190 7.92 26.16 -12.60
C ALA A 190 8.08 26.89 -11.26
N ARG A 191 7.09 26.81 -10.37
CA ARG A 191 7.13 27.40 -9.03
C ARG A 191 8.20 26.76 -8.13
N LEU A 192 8.53 25.50 -8.37
CA LEU A 192 9.51 24.72 -7.59
C LEU A 192 10.97 24.97 -8.04
N ALA A 193 11.20 25.45 -9.26
CA ALA A 193 12.52 25.55 -9.85
C ALA A 193 13.52 26.33 -8.97
N GLY A 194 14.70 25.73 -8.73
CA GLY A 194 15.77 26.30 -7.92
C GLY A 194 15.49 26.43 -6.43
N LYS A 195 14.39 25.83 -5.91
CA LYS A 195 13.97 25.99 -4.51
C LYS A 195 14.21 24.76 -3.65
N GLN A 196 14.32 23.61 -4.24
CA GLN A 196 14.49 22.35 -3.49
C GLN A 196 15.23 21.29 -4.29
N SER A 197 15.78 20.32 -3.58
CA SER A 197 16.37 19.15 -4.20
C SER A 197 15.32 18.12 -4.62
N VAL A 198 15.73 17.13 -5.41
CA VAL A 198 14.87 15.98 -5.76
C VAL A 198 14.41 15.22 -4.51
N GLU A 199 15.30 15.10 -3.52
CA GLU A 199 14.99 14.39 -2.27
C GLU A 199 13.98 15.18 -1.41
N ASP A 200 14.12 16.50 -1.32
CA ASP A 200 13.12 17.35 -0.64
C ASP A 200 11.75 17.28 -1.34
N ALA A 201 11.74 17.24 -2.68
CA ALA A 201 10.50 17.09 -3.43
C ALA A 201 9.79 15.75 -3.18
N LYS A 202 10.54 14.64 -2.98
CA LYS A 202 9.97 13.35 -2.55
C LYS A 202 9.37 13.45 -1.15
N LEU A 203 10.05 14.09 -0.20
CA LEU A 203 9.57 14.30 1.16
C LEU A 203 8.31 15.17 1.19
N ASP A 204 8.29 16.26 0.43
CA ASP A 204 7.11 17.12 0.31
C ASP A 204 5.91 16.37 -0.31
N TYR A 205 6.18 15.54 -1.33
CA TYR A 205 5.16 14.67 -1.92
C TYR A 205 4.55 13.74 -0.86
N LEU A 206 5.41 13.05 -0.11
CA LEU A 206 4.99 12.14 0.95
C LEU A 206 4.25 12.86 2.07
N THR A 207 4.67 14.06 2.46
CA THR A 207 3.98 14.89 3.46
C THR A 207 2.55 15.19 3.04
N ILE A 208 2.32 15.56 1.77
CA ILE A 208 0.96 15.79 1.25
C ILE A 208 0.13 14.51 1.27
N VAL A 209 0.70 13.37 0.82
CA VAL A 209 -0.04 12.11 0.78
C VAL A 209 -0.36 11.59 2.19
N LYS A 210 0.61 11.69 3.11
CA LYS A 210 0.46 11.27 4.52
C LYS A 210 -0.55 12.13 5.29
N SER A 211 -0.87 13.33 4.85
CA SER A 211 -1.91 14.17 5.48
C SER A 211 -3.33 13.62 5.30
N SER A 212 -3.53 12.63 4.44
CA SER A 212 -4.82 11.94 4.28
C SER A 212 -5.06 10.98 5.43
N ASN A 213 -6.22 11.07 6.10
CA ASN A 213 -6.64 10.12 7.13
C ASN A 213 -6.77 8.67 6.64
N LEU A 214 -6.75 8.46 5.33
CA LEU A 214 -6.81 7.13 4.73
C LEU A 214 -5.44 6.63 4.24
N TYR A 215 -4.37 7.42 4.44
CA TYR A 215 -3.03 6.98 4.06
C TYR A 215 -2.66 5.68 4.77
N GLY A 216 -2.07 4.76 4.01
CA GLY A 216 -1.68 3.45 4.54
C GLY A 216 -2.84 2.47 4.76
N THR A 217 -4.08 2.87 4.47
CA THR A 217 -5.21 1.94 4.55
C THR A 217 -5.18 0.94 3.39
N THR A 218 -5.18 -0.34 3.71
CA THR A 218 -5.43 -1.42 2.77
C THR A 218 -6.92 -1.55 2.55
N PHE A 219 -7.40 -1.24 1.33
CA PHE A 219 -8.83 -1.34 0.97
C PHE A 219 -9.15 -2.68 0.35
N PHE A 220 -10.22 -3.31 0.81
CA PHE A 220 -10.74 -4.55 0.24
C PHE A 220 -11.91 -4.27 -0.70
N PRO A 221 -12.16 -5.16 -1.69
CA PRO A 221 -13.29 -4.99 -2.60
C PRO A 221 -14.61 -4.80 -1.85
N PRO A 222 -15.55 -3.98 -2.39
CA PRO A 222 -16.82 -3.73 -1.74
C PRO A 222 -17.57 -5.02 -1.42
N CYS A 223 -17.98 -5.18 -0.16
CA CYS A 223 -18.67 -6.36 0.37
C CYS A 223 -20.06 -6.01 0.90
N ARG A 224 -20.90 -7.03 1.12
CA ARG A 224 -22.23 -6.89 1.68
C ARG A 224 -22.20 -7.04 3.20
N SER A 225 -22.75 -6.06 3.92
CA SER A 225 -22.97 -6.17 5.37
C SER A 225 -24.17 -7.07 5.64
N LEU A 226 -24.01 -7.98 6.62
CA LEU A 226 -25.05 -8.96 7.01
C LEU A 226 -25.59 -8.63 8.40
N GLY A 227 -26.90 -8.36 8.48
CA GLY A 227 -27.64 -8.31 9.75
C GLY A 227 -27.45 -7.07 10.61
N ASN A 228 -26.63 -6.08 10.24
CA ASN A 228 -26.45 -4.87 11.02
C ASN A 228 -27.22 -3.68 10.41
N ARG A 229 -28.14 -3.10 11.20
CA ARG A 229 -28.97 -1.96 10.77
C ARG A 229 -28.20 -0.64 10.71
N ASN A 230 -27.10 -0.52 11.43
CA ASN A 230 -26.27 0.70 11.53
C ASN A 230 -25.22 0.77 10.43
N VAL A 231 -25.02 -0.29 9.64
CA VAL A 231 -24.06 -0.37 8.55
C VAL A 231 -24.80 -0.45 7.23
N PRO A 232 -24.46 0.39 6.22
CA PRO A 232 -25.06 0.27 4.89
C PRO A 232 -24.90 -1.13 4.31
N GLY A 233 -25.87 -1.56 3.49
CA GLY A 233 -25.88 -2.89 2.88
C GLY A 233 -24.66 -3.22 2.02
N LYS A 234 -23.89 -2.22 1.59
CA LYS A 234 -22.62 -2.39 0.84
C LYS A 234 -21.57 -1.40 1.34
N VAL A 235 -20.42 -1.92 1.71
CA VAL A 235 -19.29 -1.15 2.27
C VAL A 235 -17.96 -1.60 1.69
N ILE A 236 -16.93 -0.76 1.81
CA ILE A 236 -15.53 -1.13 1.71
C ILE A 236 -15.02 -1.35 3.13
N ILE A 237 -14.29 -2.43 3.35
CA ILE A 237 -13.49 -2.63 4.55
C ILE A 237 -12.11 -2.06 4.26
N GLY A 238 -11.60 -1.23 5.15
CA GLY A 238 -10.22 -0.77 5.18
C GLY A 238 -9.54 -1.22 6.46
N VAL A 239 -8.25 -1.56 6.39
CA VAL A 239 -7.42 -1.90 7.54
C VAL A 239 -6.17 -1.02 7.50
N ASN A 240 -5.88 -0.33 8.59
CA ASN A 240 -4.70 0.52 8.77
C ASN A 240 -4.06 0.27 10.15
N TYR A 241 -3.09 1.09 10.55
CA TYR A 241 -2.40 0.96 11.84
C TYR A 241 -3.30 1.23 13.06
N GLU A 242 -4.40 1.94 12.89
CA GLU A 242 -5.35 2.23 13.97
C GLU A 242 -6.35 1.10 14.18
N GLY A 243 -6.76 0.42 13.09
CA GLY A 243 -7.78 -0.61 13.16
C GLY A 243 -8.50 -0.89 11.85
N ILE A 244 -9.81 -1.14 11.97
CA ILE A 244 -10.71 -1.44 10.86
C ILE A 244 -11.60 -0.23 10.60
N CYS A 245 -11.61 0.28 9.37
CA CYS A 245 -12.54 1.32 8.94
C CYS A 245 -13.55 0.78 7.92
N LEU A 246 -14.79 1.23 8.04
CA LEU A 246 -15.86 0.97 7.08
C LEU A 246 -16.13 2.23 6.27
N LEU A 247 -16.17 2.10 4.94
CA LEU A 247 -16.27 3.24 4.03
C LEU A 247 -17.37 3.03 2.99
N LYS A 248 -17.89 4.15 2.49
CA LYS A 248 -18.83 4.16 1.36
C LYS A 248 -18.10 3.77 0.07
N PRO A 249 -18.62 2.82 -0.74
CA PRO A 249 -17.93 2.34 -1.95
C PRO A 249 -17.71 3.42 -3.01
N LYS A 250 -18.56 4.44 -3.06
CA LYS A 250 -18.54 5.45 -4.14
C LYS A 250 -17.37 6.43 -4.01
N ASN A 251 -17.08 6.89 -2.80
CA ASN A 251 -16.17 8.02 -2.56
C ASN A 251 -15.20 7.78 -1.38
N LYS A 252 -15.21 6.58 -0.81
CA LYS A 252 -14.43 6.21 0.39
C LYS A 252 -14.66 7.13 1.59
N GLU A 253 -15.84 7.72 1.69
CA GLU A 253 -16.25 8.45 2.89
C GLU A 253 -16.38 7.51 4.07
N LEU A 254 -15.80 7.88 5.21
CA LEU A 254 -15.80 7.09 6.43
C LEU A 254 -17.23 6.93 6.98
N ILE A 255 -17.61 5.70 7.30
CA ILE A 255 -18.87 5.34 7.95
C ILE A 255 -18.62 5.13 9.44
N SER A 256 -17.62 4.30 9.77
CA SER A 256 -17.18 4.02 11.14
C SER A 256 -15.73 3.58 11.16
N GLU A 257 -15.09 3.76 12.30
CA GLU A 257 -13.75 3.32 12.60
C GLU A 257 -13.77 2.52 13.91
N HIS A 258 -13.00 1.45 13.95
CA HIS A 258 -12.91 0.52 15.08
C HIS A 258 -11.45 0.28 15.37
N LEU A 259 -10.97 0.83 16.49
CA LEU A 259 -9.57 0.76 16.88
C LEU A 259 -9.19 -0.68 17.27
N PHE A 260 -7.94 -1.07 17.05
CA PHE A 260 -7.46 -2.40 17.49
C PHE A 260 -7.63 -2.61 19.00
N THR A 261 -7.57 -1.55 19.79
CA THR A 261 -7.83 -1.57 21.24
C THR A 261 -9.28 -1.88 21.62
N GLU A 262 -10.22 -1.71 20.69
CA GLU A 262 -11.65 -1.96 20.88
C GLU A 262 -12.09 -3.29 20.26
N ILE A 263 -11.26 -3.89 19.38
CA ILE A 263 -11.57 -5.14 18.70
C ILE A 263 -11.28 -6.31 19.63
N CYS A 264 -12.32 -7.07 19.99
CA CYS A 264 -12.23 -8.21 20.88
C CYS A 264 -11.86 -9.50 20.12
N SER A 265 -12.37 -9.69 18.91
CA SER A 265 -12.14 -10.88 18.09
C SER A 265 -12.42 -10.63 16.62
N TRP A 266 -11.83 -11.45 15.75
CA TRP A 266 -12.20 -11.54 14.33
C TRP A 266 -12.12 -12.99 13.85
N ALA A 267 -12.91 -13.29 12.83
CA ALA A 267 -12.96 -14.60 12.20
C ALA A 267 -13.23 -14.49 10.71
N SER A 268 -12.74 -15.45 9.95
CA SER A 268 -13.00 -15.54 8.52
C SER A 268 -13.39 -16.96 8.10
N SER A 269 -14.16 -17.03 7.01
CA SER A 269 -14.47 -18.26 6.30
C SER A 269 -14.25 -18.08 4.80
N SER A 270 -14.54 -19.09 4.00
CA SER A 270 -14.42 -19.00 2.54
C SER A 270 -15.32 -17.93 1.88
N GLY A 271 -16.36 -17.47 2.58
CA GLY A 271 -17.34 -16.52 2.04
C GLY A 271 -17.67 -15.36 2.98
N THR A 272 -17.10 -15.33 4.18
CA THR A 272 -17.40 -14.28 5.16
C THR A 272 -16.18 -13.80 5.93
N PHE A 273 -16.29 -12.57 6.42
CA PHE A 273 -15.43 -11.99 7.45
C PHE A 273 -16.30 -11.39 8.53
N ALA A 274 -15.95 -11.57 9.80
CA ALA A 274 -16.62 -10.96 10.93
C ALA A 274 -15.61 -10.45 11.95
N PHE A 275 -15.95 -9.37 12.63
CA PHE A 275 -15.23 -8.90 13.81
C PHE A 275 -16.20 -8.43 14.89
N GLU A 276 -15.73 -8.50 16.12
CA GLU A 276 -16.45 -8.08 17.32
C GLU A 276 -15.67 -7.01 18.04
N PHE A 277 -16.35 -5.95 18.46
CA PHE A 277 -15.73 -4.80 19.12
C PHE A 277 -16.62 -4.29 20.24
N GLY A 278 -16.04 -3.53 21.17
CA GLY A 278 -16.70 -3.02 22.35
C GLY A 278 -16.01 -3.48 23.63
N ASN A 279 -16.74 -3.53 24.70
CA ASN A 279 -16.24 -3.99 26.02
C ASN A 279 -17.00 -5.25 26.46
N GLN A 280 -16.56 -5.84 27.60
CA GLN A 280 -17.16 -7.08 28.14
C GLN A 280 -18.67 -6.97 28.46
N ALA A 281 -19.20 -5.75 28.64
CA ALA A 281 -20.60 -5.52 28.95
C ALA A 281 -21.46 -5.27 27.71
N GLU A 282 -20.89 -4.64 26.67
CA GLU A 282 -21.58 -4.29 25.42
C GLU A 282 -20.65 -4.55 24.22
N SER A 283 -20.70 -5.75 23.67
CA SER A 283 -20.03 -6.06 22.42
C SER A 283 -20.99 -6.00 21.23
N GLN A 284 -20.46 -5.56 20.07
CA GLN A 284 -21.17 -5.54 18.81
C GLN A 284 -20.40 -6.36 17.79
N LYS A 285 -21.13 -7.18 17.02
CA LYS A 285 -20.57 -8.01 15.97
C LYS A 285 -20.98 -7.52 14.60
N TYR A 286 -20.02 -7.31 13.72
CA TYR A 286 -20.23 -7.04 12.31
C TYR A 286 -19.85 -8.24 11.48
N THR A 287 -20.68 -8.58 10.50
CA THR A 287 -20.44 -9.70 9.59
C THR A 287 -20.61 -9.24 8.16
N PHE A 288 -19.68 -9.65 7.28
CA PHE A 288 -19.62 -9.24 5.89
C PHE A 288 -19.49 -10.46 4.98
N GLU A 289 -20.23 -10.46 3.87
CA GLU A 289 -20.06 -11.45 2.80
C GLU A 289 -18.92 -11.01 1.89
N THR A 290 -17.82 -11.74 1.93
CA THR A 290 -16.60 -11.46 1.14
C THR A 290 -15.77 -12.72 0.94
N LYS A 291 -15.17 -12.84 -0.25
CA LYS A 291 -14.16 -13.86 -0.54
C LYS A 291 -12.75 -13.51 -0.04
N GLN A 292 -12.57 -12.29 0.47
CA GLN A 292 -11.29 -11.77 0.95
C GLN A 292 -11.12 -11.93 2.47
N GLY A 293 -12.01 -12.70 3.13
CA GLY A 293 -12.03 -12.81 4.59
C GLY A 293 -10.69 -13.21 5.20
N SER A 294 -10.02 -14.21 4.65
CA SER A 294 -8.70 -14.66 5.11
C SER A 294 -7.61 -13.59 4.93
N ILE A 295 -7.67 -12.82 3.83
CA ILE A 295 -6.69 -11.75 3.57
C ILE A 295 -6.90 -10.57 4.52
N ILE A 296 -8.16 -10.22 4.83
CA ILE A 296 -8.49 -9.22 5.84
C ILE A 296 -7.93 -9.65 7.20
N ALA A 297 -8.21 -10.89 7.62
CA ALA A 297 -7.75 -11.45 8.89
C ALA A 297 -6.20 -11.47 8.99
N SER A 298 -5.51 -11.94 7.96
CA SER A 298 -4.03 -11.93 7.89
C SER A 298 -3.47 -10.50 7.93
N THR A 299 -4.14 -9.53 7.31
CA THR A 299 -3.71 -8.13 7.36
C THR A 299 -3.82 -7.56 8.77
N ILE A 300 -4.93 -7.80 9.47
CA ILE A 300 -5.12 -7.42 10.86
C ILE A 300 -4.04 -8.05 11.75
N GLN A 301 -3.84 -9.37 11.62
CA GLN A 301 -2.82 -10.09 12.39
C GLN A 301 -1.43 -9.50 12.18
N THR A 302 -1.06 -9.19 10.92
CA THR A 302 0.26 -8.59 10.62
C THR A 302 0.45 -7.24 11.33
N TYR A 303 -0.59 -6.37 11.34
CA TYR A 303 -0.51 -5.11 12.08
C TYR A 303 -0.32 -5.34 13.58
N ILE A 304 -1.12 -6.23 14.17
CA ILE A 304 -1.04 -6.54 15.60
C ILE A 304 0.33 -7.11 15.97
N ASP A 305 0.86 -8.05 15.19
CA ASP A 305 2.17 -8.65 15.45
C ASP A 305 3.29 -7.60 15.43
N ILE A 306 3.24 -6.66 14.50
CA ILE A 306 4.23 -5.58 14.41
C ILE A 306 4.07 -4.59 15.56
N LEU A 307 2.83 -4.19 15.89
CA LEU A 307 2.58 -3.28 17.01
C LEU A 307 3.02 -3.89 18.36
N VAL A 308 2.74 -5.17 18.58
CA VAL A 308 3.19 -5.91 19.77
C VAL A 308 4.73 -6.01 19.84
N GLN A 309 5.39 -6.25 18.70
CA GLN A 309 6.86 -6.24 18.66
C GLN A 309 7.44 -4.86 18.97
N MET A 310 6.82 -3.79 18.50
CA MET A 310 7.28 -2.41 18.78
C MET A 310 7.16 -2.09 20.26
N LEU A 311 6.05 -2.48 20.89
CA LEU A 311 5.86 -2.29 22.34
C LEU A 311 6.91 -3.04 23.16
N LYS A 312 7.21 -4.31 22.81
CA LYS A 312 8.23 -5.10 23.51
C LYS A 312 9.65 -4.54 23.37
N ASN A 313 9.96 -3.92 22.22
CA ASN A 313 11.28 -3.33 21.97
C ASN A 313 11.41 -1.89 22.51
N GLY A 314 10.28 -1.22 22.78
CA GLY A 314 10.25 0.14 23.37
C GLY A 314 10.40 0.13 24.87
N ASP A 315 10.04 -0.96 25.55
CA ASP A 315 10.18 -1.11 27.01
C ASP A 315 11.67 -1.27 27.47
N ASP A 316 12.61 -1.50 26.54
CA ASP A 316 14.04 -1.61 26.86
C ASP A 316 14.79 -0.25 26.85
N ASP A 317 14.16 0.84 26.36
CA ASP A 317 14.82 2.15 26.20
C ASP A 317 14.26 3.29 27.11
N ASP A 318 13.14 3.10 27.83
CA ASP A 318 12.55 4.14 28.70
C ASP A 318 12.03 3.55 30.03
N GLU A 319 12.82 3.65 31.08
CA GLU A 319 12.29 3.75 32.46
C GLU A 319 11.57 5.10 32.60
N GLU A 320 10.25 5.05 32.83
CA GLU A 320 9.30 6.12 33.11
C GLU A 320 8.41 6.54 31.92
N THR A 321 7.31 5.79 31.71
CA THR A 321 5.96 6.40 31.58
C THR A 321 4.88 5.31 31.47
N ASP A 322 3.79 5.50 32.17
CA ASP A 322 2.52 4.77 32.31
C ASP A 322 2.25 3.54 31.41
N SER A 323 2.24 2.38 32.06
CA SER A 323 1.85 1.09 31.54
C SER A 323 0.40 1.04 31.05
N VAL A 324 0.19 1.09 29.75
CA VAL A 324 -1.04 0.58 29.14
C VAL A 324 -0.83 -0.92 28.92
N THR A 325 -1.41 -1.73 29.77
CA THR A 325 -1.39 -3.19 29.67
C THR A 325 -2.24 -3.62 28.48
N TYR A 326 -1.60 -4.00 27.39
CA TYR A 326 -2.24 -4.82 26.35
C TYR A 326 -2.33 -6.26 26.87
N SER A 327 -3.53 -6.71 27.19
CA SER A 327 -3.76 -8.09 27.59
C SER A 327 -3.46 -9.04 26.44
N SER A 328 -2.61 -10.02 26.69
CA SER A 328 -2.18 -11.09 25.78
C SER A 328 -3.25 -12.14 25.48
N GLU A 329 -4.54 -11.81 25.54
CA GLU A 329 -5.66 -12.75 25.37
C GLU A 329 -6.46 -12.52 24.09
N ILE A 330 -5.87 -11.96 23.02
CA ILE A 330 -6.54 -11.95 21.72
C ILE A 330 -6.23 -13.27 21.00
N SER A 331 -7.06 -14.29 21.26
CA SER A 331 -7.00 -15.56 20.56
C SER A 331 -7.75 -15.49 19.25
N ALA A 332 -7.06 -15.76 18.14
CA ALA A 332 -7.69 -16.09 16.87
C ALA A 332 -8.37 -17.46 17.05
N THR A 333 -9.69 -17.52 17.09
CA THR A 333 -10.42 -18.78 17.07
C THR A 333 -10.61 -19.20 15.61
N VAL A 334 -9.96 -20.28 15.23
CA VAL A 334 -10.10 -20.96 13.93
C VAL A 334 -11.45 -21.65 13.81
#